data_11c49e7f6f39fa10de3859083bf4c44e
#
_entry.id   11c49e7f6f39fa10de3859083bf4c44e
#
_cell.length_a   1.000
_cell.length_b   1.000
_cell.length_c   1.000
_cell.angle_alpha   90.00
_cell.angle_beta   90.00
_cell.angle_gamma   90.00
#
_symmetry.space_group_name_H-M   'P 1'
#
loop_
_entity.id
_entity.type
_entity.pdbx_description
1 polymer ?
#
loop_
_entity_poly.entity_id
_entity_poly.type
_entity_poly.pdbx_seq_one_letter_code
_entity_poly.pdbx_strand_id
1 'polypeptide(L)'
;VTTRSPAWTLGGMALGAGVVGLTQIVWISRHLARFDAGSVSVAFIRQAAWLAVPLGIADLLLGLYYRADQVMVEAMAGDAAAGQYGQAYRILEALSLLPAIVVQGALFPRLTRLRAEGGLAEARRLAVRTGVFLTASGIGVSVLLWVAAPLLIRVLTGDAAFDPAASALRVLVWAFPLTCLKDLFFITSLSRQQYRTPVVIF
;
A
#
# COMPACT_ATOMS: atom_id res chain seq x y z
N VAL A 1 16.33 -29.75 -1.71
CA VAL A 1 15.98 -28.40 -1.23
C VAL A 1 17.27 -27.61 -1.15
N THR A 2 17.58 -26.87 -2.21
CA THR A 2 18.74 -25.97 -2.23
C THR A 2 18.46 -24.79 -1.32
N THR A 3 19.12 -24.75 -0.17
CA THR A 3 19.18 -23.58 0.73
C THR A 3 19.85 -22.44 -0.02
N ARG A 4 19.07 -21.67 -0.77
CA ARG A 4 19.53 -20.37 -1.28
C ARG A 4 19.71 -19.48 -0.05
N SER A 5 20.96 -19.15 0.26
CA SER A 5 21.27 -18.29 1.40
C SER A 5 20.48 -16.98 1.29
N PRO A 6 19.89 -16.47 2.38
CA PRO A 6 19.09 -15.24 2.37
C PRO A 6 19.86 -14.03 1.82
N ALA A 7 21.19 -14.10 1.79
CA ALA A 7 22.04 -13.09 1.20
C ALA A 7 21.81 -12.84 -0.31
N TRP A 8 21.49 -13.88 -1.09
CA TRP A 8 21.22 -13.72 -2.53
C TRP A 8 19.87 -13.03 -2.79
N THR A 9 18.86 -13.31 -1.97
CA THR A 9 17.56 -12.65 -2.08
C THR A 9 17.63 -11.19 -1.67
N LEU A 10 18.35 -10.88 -0.59
CA LEU A 10 18.59 -9.49 -0.16
C LEU A 10 19.42 -8.71 -1.18
N GLY A 11 20.47 -9.34 -1.74
CA GLY A 11 21.29 -8.74 -2.80
C GLY A 11 20.46 -8.44 -4.06
N GLY A 12 19.60 -9.38 -4.48
CA GLY A 12 18.70 -9.18 -5.62
C GLY A 12 17.69 -8.06 -5.41
N MET A 13 17.11 -7.95 -4.22
CA MET A 13 16.21 -6.85 -3.85
C MET A 13 16.92 -5.49 -3.84
N ALA A 14 18.13 -5.42 -3.27
CA ALA A 14 18.92 -4.20 -3.25
C ALA A 14 19.31 -3.73 -4.66
N LEU A 15 19.74 -4.66 -5.52
CA LEU A 15 20.03 -4.37 -6.92
C LEU A 15 18.77 -3.90 -7.68
N GLY A 16 17.63 -4.56 -7.49
CA GLY A 16 16.36 -4.16 -8.09
C GLY A 16 15.94 -2.75 -7.68
N ALA A 17 16.02 -2.44 -6.39
CA ALA A 17 15.72 -1.10 -5.87
C ALA A 17 16.71 -0.05 -6.44
N GLY A 18 17.99 -0.38 -6.56
CA GLY A 18 19.00 0.48 -7.16
C GLY A 18 18.72 0.79 -8.63
N VAL A 19 18.35 -0.21 -9.42
CA VAL A 19 18.00 -0.05 -10.84
C VAL A 19 16.75 0.84 -10.99
N VAL A 20 15.71 0.60 -10.20
CA VAL A 20 14.48 1.44 -10.20
C VAL A 20 14.81 2.88 -9.82
N GLY A 21 15.62 3.09 -8.78
CA GLY A 21 16.05 4.44 -8.38
C GLY A 21 16.83 5.16 -9.48
N LEU A 22 17.77 4.48 -10.11
CA LEU A 22 18.56 5.04 -11.22
C LEU A 22 17.69 5.37 -12.44
N THR A 23 16.77 4.48 -12.81
CA THR A 23 15.85 4.74 -13.94
C THR A 23 14.94 5.95 -13.66
N GLN A 24 14.45 6.10 -12.44
CA GLN A 24 13.68 7.28 -12.03
C GLN A 24 14.49 8.56 -12.10
N ILE A 25 15.73 8.56 -11.59
CA ILE A 25 16.64 9.73 -11.66
C ILE A 25 16.91 10.11 -13.11
N VAL A 26 17.23 9.14 -13.96
CA VAL A 26 17.49 9.38 -15.40
C VAL A 26 16.25 9.90 -16.09
N TRP A 27 15.08 9.36 -15.77
CA TRP A 27 13.82 9.81 -16.37
C TRP A 27 13.48 11.25 -15.97
N ILE A 28 13.61 11.59 -14.68
CA ILE A 28 13.38 12.95 -14.14
C ILE A 28 14.36 13.94 -14.76
N SER A 29 15.65 13.59 -14.83
CA SER A 29 16.68 14.48 -15.38
C SER A 29 16.49 14.76 -16.88
N ARG A 30 15.90 13.81 -17.63
CA ARG A 30 15.63 13.98 -19.06
C ARG A 30 14.34 14.73 -19.38
N HIS A 31 13.30 14.63 -18.52
CA HIS A 31 11.95 15.08 -18.85
C HIS A 31 11.44 16.25 -17.99
N LEU A 32 11.89 16.38 -16.76
CA LEU A 32 11.36 17.40 -15.83
C LEU A 32 12.35 18.50 -15.44
N ALA A 33 13.63 18.20 -15.32
CA ALA A 33 14.60 19.20 -14.91
C ALA A 33 15.97 18.88 -15.48
N ARG A 34 16.70 19.92 -15.92
CA ARG A 34 18.15 19.81 -16.11
C ARG A 34 18.79 19.76 -14.73
N PHE A 35 19.33 18.61 -14.36
CA PHE A 35 20.04 18.44 -13.11
C PHE A 35 21.34 19.28 -13.19
N ASP A 36 21.33 20.43 -12.59
CA ASP A 36 22.56 21.20 -12.36
C ASP A 36 23.17 20.75 -11.03
N ALA A 37 24.12 19.82 -11.12
CA ALA A 37 24.81 19.29 -9.95
C ALA A 37 25.57 20.38 -9.16
N GLY A 38 25.87 21.53 -9.79
CA GLY A 38 26.51 22.69 -9.14
C GLY A 38 25.57 23.47 -8.21
N SER A 39 24.25 23.31 -8.38
CA SER A 39 23.26 24.00 -7.54
C SER A 39 22.93 23.28 -6.23
N VAL A 40 23.38 22.04 -6.04
CA VAL A 40 23.10 21.25 -4.82
C VAL A 40 24.07 21.67 -3.71
N SER A 41 23.64 22.56 -2.84
CA SER A 41 24.43 22.96 -1.67
C SER A 41 24.29 21.94 -0.52
N VAL A 42 25.34 21.82 0.30
CA VAL A 42 25.32 21.00 1.52
C VAL A 42 24.21 21.47 2.47
N ALA A 43 23.92 22.79 2.48
CA ALA A 43 22.82 23.35 3.26
C ALA A 43 21.45 22.81 2.80
N PHE A 44 21.23 22.70 1.48
CA PHE A 44 20.02 22.12 0.91
C PHE A 44 19.86 20.65 1.30
N ILE A 45 20.95 19.86 1.18
CA ILE A 45 20.91 18.43 1.56
C ILE A 45 20.56 18.27 3.04
N ARG A 46 21.19 19.07 3.91
CA ARG A 46 20.91 19.05 5.36
C ARG A 46 19.45 19.43 5.66
N GLN A 47 18.92 20.46 5.02
CA GLN A 47 17.54 20.87 5.20
C GLN A 47 16.56 19.81 4.70
N ALA A 48 16.80 19.23 3.52
CA ALA A 48 16.01 18.14 2.98
C ALA A 48 16.05 16.91 3.89
N ALA A 49 17.22 16.54 4.42
CA ALA A 49 17.37 15.44 5.36
C ALA A 49 16.58 15.68 6.65
N TRP A 50 16.64 16.90 7.22
CA TRP A 50 15.86 17.24 8.42
C TRP A 50 14.35 17.17 8.19
N LEU A 51 13.87 17.54 7.00
CA LEU A 51 12.46 17.40 6.62
C LEU A 51 12.07 15.94 6.37
N ALA A 52 13.00 15.14 5.87
CA ALA A 52 12.76 13.72 5.59
C ALA A 52 12.76 12.84 6.85
N VAL A 53 13.51 13.20 7.90
CA VAL A 53 13.61 12.41 9.14
C VAL A 53 12.24 12.11 9.77
N PRO A 54 11.35 13.08 10.04
CA PRO A 54 10.06 12.78 10.64
C PRO A 54 9.17 11.92 9.74
N LEU A 55 9.26 12.10 8.42
CA LEU A 55 8.55 11.26 7.45
C LEU A 55 9.10 9.82 7.46
N GLY A 56 10.43 9.67 7.49
CA GLY A 56 11.09 8.37 7.57
C GLY A 56 10.75 7.63 8.87
N ILE A 57 10.70 8.33 10.01
CA ILE A 57 10.27 7.74 11.29
C ILE A 57 8.81 7.29 11.20
N ALA A 58 7.93 8.13 10.64
CA ALA A 58 6.53 7.77 10.46
C ALA A 58 6.36 6.53 9.57
N ASP A 59 7.14 6.44 8.49
CA ASP A 59 7.11 5.30 7.56
C ASP A 59 7.65 4.02 8.22
N LEU A 60 8.73 4.11 9.02
CA LEU A 60 9.24 3.00 9.81
C LEU A 60 8.21 2.49 10.83
N LEU A 61 7.56 3.41 11.56
CA LEU A 61 6.52 3.04 12.53
C LEU A 61 5.32 2.40 11.85
N LEU A 62 4.94 2.91 10.68
CA LEU A 62 3.87 2.33 9.87
C LEU A 62 4.24 0.94 9.37
N GLY A 63 5.48 0.75 8.89
CA GLY A 63 6.00 -0.55 8.49
C GLY A 63 6.03 -1.56 9.63
N LEU A 64 6.41 -1.13 10.83
CA LEU A 64 6.35 -1.97 12.04
C LEU A 64 4.90 -2.33 12.41
N TYR A 65 4.00 -1.37 12.35
CA TYR A 65 2.56 -1.58 12.57
C TYR A 65 1.99 -2.64 11.61
N TYR A 66 2.32 -2.58 10.33
CA TYR A 66 1.84 -3.54 9.33
C TYR A 66 2.43 -4.94 9.47
N ARG A 67 3.52 -5.11 10.23
CA ARG A 67 4.15 -6.41 10.46
C ARG A 67 3.99 -6.91 11.90
N ALA A 68 3.38 -6.13 12.76
CA ALA A 68 3.23 -6.47 14.18
C ALA A 68 2.43 -7.77 14.38
N ASP A 69 1.39 -7.97 13.58
CA ASP A 69 0.57 -9.17 13.58
C ASP A 69 1.38 -10.42 13.21
N GLN A 70 2.25 -10.33 12.21
CA GLN A 70 3.12 -11.43 11.79
C GLN A 70 4.14 -11.79 12.86
N VAL A 71 4.75 -10.79 13.51
CA VAL A 71 5.68 -11.00 14.64
C VAL A 71 4.96 -11.62 15.84
N MET A 72 3.71 -11.21 16.11
CA MET A 72 2.91 -11.80 17.19
C MET A 72 2.58 -13.27 16.89
N VAL A 73 2.21 -13.62 15.66
CA VAL A 73 1.95 -15.02 15.27
C VAL A 73 3.21 -15.85 15.41
N GLU A 74 4.37 -15.35 15.01
CA GLU A 74 5.66 -16.01 15.16
C GLU A 74 5.98 -16.29 16.63
N ALA A 75 5.84 -15.27 17.49
CA ALA A 75 6.10 -15.39 18.90
C ALA A 75 5.15 -16.36 19.65
N MET A 76 3.89 -16.47 19.20
CA MET A 76 2.86 -17.28 19.87
C MET A 76 2.74 -18.70 19.29
N ALA A 77 2.95 -18.89 17.99
CA ALA A 77 2.68 -20.14 17.28
C ALA A 77 3.88 -20.70 16.50
N GLY A 78 5.01 -19.97 16.50
CA GLY A 78 6.26 -20.36 15.88
C GLY A 78 6.36 -20.09 14.39
N ASP A 79 7.54 -20.34 13.82
CA ASP A 79 7.94 -19.98 12.46
C ASP A 79 7.04 -20.57 11.37
N ALA A 80 6.60 -21.83 11.55
CA ALA A 80 5.73 -22.51 10.58
C ALA A 80 4.37 -21.81 10.45
N ALA A 81 3.77 -21.42 11.58
CA ALA A 81 2.51 -20.69 11.61
C ALA A 81 2.67 -19.26 11.04
N ALA A 82 3.77 -18.59 11.34
CA ALA A 82 4.09 -17.29 10.77
C ALA A 82 4.27 -17.35 9.24
N GLY A 83 4.91 -18.42 8.75
CA GLY A 83 5.04 -18.66 7.31
C GLY A 83 3.69 -18.87 6.61
N GLN A 84 2.80 -19.66 7.20
CA GLN A 84 1.45 -19.90 6.69
C GLN A 84 0.59 -18.63 6.73
N TYR A 85 0.64 -17.89 7.82
CA TYR A 85 -0.02 -16.58 7.95
C TYR A 85 0.50 -15.58 6.92
N GLY A 86 1.81 -15.51 6.72
CA GLY A 86 2.44 -14.63 5.74
C GLY A 86 2.01 -14.91 4.31
N GLN A 87 1.75 -16.16 3.93
CA GLN A 87 1.20 -16.49 2.60
C GLN A 87 -0.24 -15.96 2.45
N ALA A 88 -1.08 -16.14 3.45
CA ALA A 88 -2.43 -15.61 3.45
C ALA A 88 -2.44 -14.06 3.40
N TYR A 89 -1.55 -13.43 4.16
CA TYR A 89 -1.40 -11.98 4.23
C TYR A 89 -0.98 -11.38 2.88
N ARG A 90 -0.07 -12.01 2.14
CA ARG A 90 0.35 -11.57 0.80
C ARG A 90 -0.81 -11.48 -0.19
N ILE A 91 -1.77 -12.40 -0.10
CA ILE A 91 -2.97 -12.39 -0.94
C ILE A 91 -3.82 -11.17 -0.60
N LEU A 92 -4.03 -10.90 0.69
CA LEU A 92 -4.77 -9.72 1.15
C LEU A 92 -4.07 -8.42 0.75
N GLU A 93 -2.75 -8.36 0.88
CA GLU A 93 -1.93 -7.20 0.51
C GLU A 93 -2.05 -6.91 -1.00
N ALA A 94 -1.87 -7.93 -1.85
CA ALA A 94 -2.04 -7.78 -3.29
C ALA A 94 -3.46 -7.31 -3.67
N LEU A 95 -4.48 -7.85 -3.00
CA LEU A 95 -5.87 -7.46 -3.23
C LEU A 95 -6.11 -5.99 -2.83
N SER A 96 -5.49 -5.54 -1.74
CA SER A 96 -5.63 -4.17 -1.21
C SER A 96 -5.05 -3.09 -2.12
N LEU A 97 -4.21 -3.46 -3.10
CA LEU A 97 -3.73 -2.53 -4.12
C LEU A 97 -4.85 -2.02 -5.05
N LEU A 98 -5.86 -2.85 -5.31
CA LEU A 98 -6.94 -2.51 -6.24
C LEU A 98 -7.78 -1.30 -5.78
N PRO A 99 -8.35 -1.28 -4.56
CA PRO A 99 -9.08 -0.12 -4.07
C PRO A 99 -8.16 1.11 -3.94
N ALA A 100 -6.90 0.94 -3.53
CA ALA A 100 -5.95 2.04 -3.44
C ALA A 100 -5.72 2.73 -4.80
N ILE A 101 -5.54 1.96 -5.89
CA ILE A 101 -5.39 2.49 -7.25
C ILE A 101 -6.65 3.26 -7.67
N VAL A 102 -7.84 2.69 -7.45
CA VAL A 102 -9.11 3.34 -7.83
C VAL A 102 -9.32 4.63 -7.04
N VAL A 103 -9.09 4.57 -5.73
CA VAL A 103 -9.36 5.71 -4.84
C VAL A 103 -8.34 6.82 -5.07
N GLN A 104 -7.06 6.52 -5.17
CA GLN A 104 -6.01 7.51 -5.36
C GLN A 104 -5.92 7.99 -6.81
N GLY A 105 -6.02 7.09 -7.78
CA GLY A 105 -5.83 7.40 -9.20
C GLY A 105 -7.05 8.05 -9.86
N ALA A 106 -8.26 7.63 -9.51
CA ALA A 106 -9.47 8.11 -10.17
C ALA A 106 -10.36 9.00 -9.28
N LEU A 107 -10.56 8.62 -8.02
CA LEU A 107 -11.50 9.33 -7.16
C LEU A 107 -10.90 10.64 -6.62
N PHE A 108 -9.66 10.62 -6.15
CA PHE A 108 -9.01 11.78 -5.54
C PHE A 108 -8.95 13.01 -6.45
N PRO A 109 -8.48 12.92 -7.72
CA PRO A 109 -8.44 14.06 -8.62
C PRO A 109 -9.84 14.63 -8.92
N ARG A 110 -10.84 13.76 -9.02
CA ARG A 110 -12.22 14.19 -9.25
C ARG A 110 -12.82 14.89 -8.04
N LEU A 111 -12.55 14.39 -6.83
CA LEU A 111 -13.03 15.03 -5.60
C LEU A 111 -12.41 16.42 -5.40
N THR A 112 -11.11 16.54 -5.64
CA THR A 112 -10.41 17.83 -5.51
C THR A 112 -10.92 18.84 -6.54
N ARG A 113 -11.12 18.43 -7.79
CA ARG A 113 -11.69 19.29 -8.83
C ARG A 113 -13.11 19.74 -8.51
N LEU A 114 -14.03 18.82 -8.18
CA LEU A 114 -15.41 19.16 -7.83
C LEU A 114 -15.49 20.13 -6.65
N ARG A 115 -14.62 19.97 -5.68
CA ARG A 115 -14.56 20.89 -4.54
C ARG A 115 -13.99 22.26 -4.94
N ALA A 116 -13.02 22.32 -5.86
CA ALA A 116 -12.49 23.55 -6.40
C ALA A 116 -13.55 24.36 -7.13
N GLU A 117 -14.43 23.70 -7.83
CA GLU A 117 -15.55 24.28 -8.56
C GLU A 117 -16.77 24.60 -7.66
N GLY A 118 -16.67 24.38 -6.33
CA GLY A 118 -17.77 24.64 -5.37
C GLY A 118 -18.84 23.55 -5.31
N GLY A 119 -18.67 22.44 -6.05
CA GLY A 119 -19.63 21.33 -6.15
C GLY A 119 -19.58 20.36 -4.95
N LEU A 120 -19.74 20.87 -3.73
CA LEU A 120 -19.64 20.05 -2.50
C LEU A 120 -20.67 18.91 -2.44
N ALA A 121 -21.87 19.15 -2.93
CA ALA A 121 -22.93 18.14 -2.95
C ALA A 121 -22.59 17.00 -3.92
N GLU A 122 -22.04 17.33 -5.08
CA GLU A 122 -21.61 16.35 -6.08
C GLU A 122 -20.40 15.56 -5.61
N ALA A 123 -19.41 16.23 -5.00
CA ALA A 123 -18.26 15.58 -4.41
C ALA A 123 -18.69 14.58 -3.32
N ARG A 124 -19.66 14.94 -2.46
CA ARG A 124 -20.20 14.04 -1.45
C ARG A 124 -20.92 12.84 -2.08
N ARG A 125 -21.76 13.07 -3.09
CA ARG A 125 -22.48 11.99 -3.81
C ARG A 125 -21.49 11.03 -4.45
N LEU A 126 -20.46 11.55 -5.12
CA LEU A 126 -19.43 10.74 -5.74
C LEU A 126 -18.69 9.89 -4.69
N ALA A 127 -18.27 10.48 -3.57
CA ALA A 127 -17.57 9.76 -2.51
C ALA A 127 -18.45 8.64 -1.92
N VAL A 128 -19.72 8.93 -1.61
CA VAL A 128 -20.65 7.92 -1.07
C VAL A 128 -20.90 6.80 -2.08
N ARG A 129 -21.20 7.13 -3.34
CA ARG A 129 -21.44 6.13 -4.39
C ARG A 129 -20.23 5.22 -4.61
N THR A 130 -19.04 5.81 -4.69
CA THR A 130 -17.80 5.02 -4.83
C THR A 130 -17.55 4.17 -3.58
N GLY A 131 -17.80 4.70 -2.38
CA GLY A 131 -17.66 3.96 -1.14
C GLY A 131 -18.59 2.75 -1.05
N VAL A 132 -19.87 2.95 -1.37
CA VAL A 132 -20.84 1.84 -1.41
C VAL A 132 -20.43 0.79 -2.44
N PHE A 133 -20.02 1.21 -3.63
CA PHE A 133 -19.56 0.29 -4.67
C PHE A 133 -18.30 -0.50 -4.24
N LEU A 134 -17.30 0.18 -3.72
CA LEU A 134 -16.05 -0.48 -3.28
C LEU A 134 -16.29 -1.43 -2.10
N THR A 135 -17.11 -1.03 -1.14
CA THR A 135 -17.42 -1.87 0.02
C THR A 135 -18.26 -3.08 -0.40
N ALA A 136 -19.27 -2.90 -1.23
CA ALA A 136 -20.10 -3.99 -1.73
C ALA A 136 -19.29 -4.98 -2.59
N SER A 137 -18.46 -4.46 -3.51
CA SER A 137 -17.54 -5.30 -4.30
C SER A 137 -16.51 -5.98 -3.41
N GLY A 138 -16.01 -5.28 -2.37
CA GLY A 138 -15.11 -5.84 -1.38
C GLY A 138 -15.72 -7.03 -0.62
N ILE A 139 -16.97 -6.92 -0.20
CA ILE A 139 -17.71 -8.02 0.44
C ILE A 139 -17.86 -9.20 -0.54
N GLY A 140 -18.25 -8.92 -1.79
CA GLY A 140 -18.38 -9.96 -2.82
C GLY A 140 -17.08 -10.72 -3.07
N VAL A 141 -15.97 -9.99 -3.19
CA VAL A 141 -14.62 -10.57 -3.34
C VAL A 141 -14.23 -11.36 -2.08
N SER A 142 -14.55 -10.85 -0.89
CA SER A 142 -14.26 -11.56 0.37
C SER A 142 -15.00 -12.89 0.45
N VAL A 143 -16.27 -12.93 0.09
CA VAL A 143 -17.07 -14.18 0.04
C VAL A 143 -16.49 -15.15 -0.98
N LEU A 144 -16.13 -14.66 -2.17
CA LEU A 144 -15.53 -15.48 -3.22
C LEU A 144 -14.21 -16.11 -2.74
N LEU A 145 -13.33 -15.30 -2.18
CA LEU A 145 -12.03 -15.77 -1.66
C LEU A 145 -12.18 -16.67 -0.44
N TRP A 146 -13.17 -16.43 0.40
CA TRP A 146 -13.46 -17.28 1.55
C TRP A 146 -13.79 -18.71 1.11
N VAL A 147 -14.61 -18.86 0.05
CA VAL A 147 -14.94 -20.18 -0.54
C VAL A 147 -13.74 -20.75 -1.28
N ALA A 148 -13.05 -19.92 -2.08
CA ALA A 148 -11.94 -20.35 -2.92
C ALA A 148 -10.60 -20.49 -2.17
N ALA A 149 -10.53 -20.14 -0.88
CA ALA A 149 -9.27 -20.12 -0.11
C ALA A 149 -8.44 -21.41 -0.22
N PRO A 150 -9.00 -22.64 -0.07
CA PRO A 150 -8.20 -23.85 -0.16
C PRO A 150 -7.61 -24.06 -1.57
N LEU A 151 -8.41 -23.78 -2.60
CA LEU A 151 -7.97 -23.90 -3.99
C LEU A 151 -6.87 -22.90 -4.30
N LEU A 152 -7.06 -21.65 -3.87
CA LEU A 152 -6.11 -20.57 -4.10
C LEU A 152 -4.76 -20.85 -3.43
N ILE A 153 -4.76 -21.27 -2.18
CA ILE A 153 -3.53 -21.62 -1.46
C ILE A 153 -2.81 -22.77 -2.18
N ARG A 154 -3.50 -23.84 -2.55
CA ARG A 154 -2.89 -24.97 -3.27
C ARG A 154 -2.30 -24.60 -4.61
N VAL A 155 -2.99 -23.76 -5.37
CA VAL A 155 -2.49 -23.28 -6.68
C VAL A 155 -1.26 -22.40 -6.52
N LEU A 156 -1.21 -21.55 -5.49
CA LEU A 156 -0.11 -20.61 -5.28
C LEU A 156 1.13 -21.25 -4.63
N THR A 157 0.92 -22.18 -3.71
CA THR A 157 2.04 -22.79 -2.96
C THR A 157 2.49 -24.13 -3.55
N GLY A 158 1.59 -24.88 -4.16
CA GLY A 158 1.89 -26.22 -4.67
C GLY A 158 2.25 -27.26 -3.60
N ASP A 159 2.15 -26.91 -2.31
CA ASP A 159 2.60 -27.71 -1.18
C ASP A 159 1.49 -27.82 -0.12
N ALA A 160 1.17 -29.05 0.27
CA ALA A 160 0.17 -29.36 1.29
C ALA A 160 0.57 -28.81 2.69
N ALA A 161 1.83 -28.52 2.94
CA ALA A 161 2.29 -27.89 4.19
C ALA A 161 1.64 -26.52 4.43
N PHE A 162 1.15 -25.85 3.38
CA PHE A 162 0.46 -24.58 3.45
C PHE A 162 -1.08 -24.68 3.51
N ASP A 163 -1.66 -25.88 3.54
CA ASP A 163 -3.12 -26.04 3.69
C ASP A 163 -3.71 -25.26 4.89
N PRO A 164 -3.05 -25.18 6.06
CA PRO A 164 -3.53 -24.35 7.17
C PRO A 164 -3.61 -22.86 6.86
N ALA A 165 -2.82 -22.34 5.89
CA ALA A 165 -2.91 -20.96 5.45
C ALA A 165 -4.28 -20.59 4.87
N ALA A 166 -5.04 -21.57 4.37
CA ALA A 166 -6.41 -21.36 3.89
C ALA A 166 -7.35 -20.92 5.02
N SER A 167 -7.16 -21.43 6.23
CA SER A 167 -7.94 -21.01 7.40
C SER A 167 -7.60 -19.56 7.81
N ALA A 168 -6.32 -19.21 7.81
CA ALA A 168 -5.88 -17.84 8.05
C ALA A 168 -6.44 -16.87 6.98
N LEU A 169 -6.40 -17.27 5.70
CA LEU A 169 -6.95 -16.47 4.61
C LEU A 169 -8.47 -16.22 4.78
N ARG A 170 -9.22 -17.23 5.19
CA ARG A 170 -10.66 -17.09 5.44
C ARG A 170 -11.00 -16.05 6.50
N VAL A 171 -10.15 -15.90 7.50
CA VAL A 171 -10.31 -14.85 8.52
C VAL A 171 -9.86 -13.49 7.98
N LEU A 172 -8.66 -13.44 7.39
CA LEU A 172 -8.03 -12.20 6.92
C LEU A 172 -8.82 -11.51 5.82
N VAL A 173 -9.48 -12.27 4.94
CA VAL A 173 -10.20 -11.70 3.80
C VAL A 173 -11.34 -10.77 4.23
N TRP A 174 -11.88 -10.93 5.43
CA TRP A 174 -12.90 -10.02 5.98
C TRP A 174 -12.35 -8.63 6.36
N ALA A 175 -11.03 -8.48 6.45
CA ALA A 175 -10.41 -7.17 6.58
C ALA A 175 -10.47 -6.35 5.27
N PHE A 176 -10.64 -7.00 4.11
CA PHE A 176 -10.62 -6.32 2.81
C PHE A 176 -11.73 -5.27 2.62
N PRO A 177 -13.02 -5.53 2.94
CA PRO A 177 -14.05 -4.49 2.88
C PRO A 177 -13.75 -3.29 3.79
N LEU A 178 -13.14 -3.55 4.97
CA LEU A 178 -12.73 -2.50 5.90
C LEU A 178 -11.57 -1.66 5.33
N THR A 179 -10.64 -2.29 4.62
CA THR A 179 -9.57 -1.61 3.91
C THR A 179 -10.12 -0.68 2.82
N CYS A 180 -11.10 -1.14 2.04
CA CYS A 180 -11.79 -0.31 1.04
C CYS A 180 -12.42 0.94 1.69
N LEU A 181 -13.07 0.76 2.82
CA LEU A 181 -13.70 1.86 3.56
C LEU A 181 -12.66 2.83 4.16
N LYS A 182 -11.58 2.30 4.73
CA LYS A 182 -10.45 3.08 5.27
C LYS A 182 -9.84 3.97 4.18
N ASP A 183 -9.53 3.42 3.02
CA ASP A 183 -8.91 4.17 1.92
C ASP A 183 -9.82 5.28 1.40
N LEU A 184 -11.12 5.02 1.28
CA LEU A 184 -12.10 6.04 0.94
C LEU A 184 -12.13 7.15 1.99
N PHE A 185 -12.17 6.79 3.28
CA PHE A 185 -12.24 7.76 4.36
C PHE A 185 -10.98 8.63 4.41
N PHE A 186 -9.82 8.02 4.24
CA PHE A 186 -8.53 8.71 4.19
C PHE A 186 -8.50 9.76 3.07
N ILE A 187 -8.85 9.37 1.83
CA ILE A 187 -8.82 10.25 0.66
C ILE A 187 -9.88 11.36 0.75
N THR A 188 -11.07 11.05 1.27
CA THR A 188 -12.10 12.09 1.44
C THR A 188 -11.71 13.11 2.50
N SER A 189 -11.00 12.68 3.56
CA SER A 189 -10.45 13.56 4.59
C SER A 189 -9.31 14.42 4.04
N LEU A 190 -8.36 13.81 3.32
CA LEU A 190 -7.25 14.50 2.70
C LEU A 190 -7.73 15.58 1.70
N SER A 191 -8.71 15.25 0.87
CA SER A 191 -9.30 16.20 -0.08
C SER A 191 -10.03 17.38 0.60
N ARG A 192 -10.43 17.25 1.88
CA ARG A 192 -10.96 18.36 2.68
C ARG A 192 -9.88 19.29 3.20
N GLN A 193 -8.73 18.73 3.61
CA GLN A 193 -7.63 19.53 4.17
C GLN A 193 -6.96 20.42 3.11
N GLN A 194 -6.75 19.93 1.90
CA GLN A 194 -6.19 20.74 0.80
C GLN A 194 -7.05 21.97 0.45
N TYR A 195 -8.32 21.97 0.83
CA TYR A 195 -9.23 23.09 0.61
C TYR A 195 -9.17 24.16 1.71
N ARG A 196 -8.72 23.81 2.91
CA ARG A 196 -8.65 24.74 4.05
C ARG A 196 -7.32 25.48 4.16
N THR A 197 -6.30 24.95 3.52
CA THR A 197 -4.99 25.60 3.45
C THR A 197 -4.75 25.98 2.00
N PRO A 198 -4.87 27.28 1.60
CA PRO A 198 -4.33 27.71 0.34
C PRO A 198 -2.82 27.48 0.43
N VAL A 199 -2.34 26.43 -0.26
CA VAL A 199 -0.91 26.26 -0.47
C VAL A 199 -0.50 27.42 -1.35
N VAL A 200 -0.03 28.48 -0.74
CA VAL A 200 0.71 29.53 -1.41
C VAL A 200 2.03 28.88 -1.83
N ILE A 201 2.04 28.33 -3.03
CA ILE A 201 3.27 27.92 -3.69
C ILE A 201 3.85 29.20 -4.28
N PHE A 202 4.89 29.72 -3.62
CA PHE A 202 5.82 30.66 -4.20
C PHE A 202 6.96 29.90 -4.87
#